data_9717ad50194f77c80d9024f31775c9f8
#
_entry.id   9717ad50194f77c80d9024f31775c9f8
#
_cell.length_a   1.000
_cell.length_b   1.000
_cell.length_c   1.000
_cell.angle_alpha   90.00
_cell.angle_beta   90.00
_cell.angle_gamma   90.00
#
_symmetry.space_group_name_H-M   'P 1'
#
loop_
_entity.id
_entity.type
_entity.pdbx_description
1 polymer ?
#
loop_
_entity_poly.entity_id
_entity_poly.type
_entity_poly.pdbx_seq_one_letter_code
_entity_poly.pdbx_strand_id
1 'polypeptide(L)'
;IIVKELYSKLFKEVTFLNCDSDGSFPIHNPDPNDENNLKWLKSVVRTRNFDLGIGIDGDADRVGIVTNTGTTIGTDLLIGIFAREIIPKTDKKKVILDVKCSCALEEDLKRIGAVPIMVKNGSAYIESVTHDEDALVGGEFSGHIFFRAKYYGYDDGLYAGLRTAELLMNKGIKADNLLDGFTKYVSTPEIRLNAPDDKKREIVEKVKKYALDKNYNCNTSDGVRVNYTDGFALVRCSNTGPMITLRFEAKDQNTLESRQKEYMDIIEKELK
;
A
#
# COMPACT_ATOMS: atom_id res chain seq x y z
N ILE A 1 20.97 -3.27 12.69
CA ILE A 1 22.42 -2.93 12.55
C ILE A 1 22.64 -2.24 11.20
N ILE A 2 22.29 -2.87 10.07
CA ILE A 2 22.51 -2.37 8.70
C ILE A 2 21.92 -0.98 8.48
N VAL A 3 20.71 -0.71 8.93
CA VAL A 3 20.03 0.59 8.80
C VAL A 3 20.87 1.72 9.39
N LYS A 4 21.36 1.54 10.62
CA LYS A 4 22.17 2.56 11.32
C LYS A 4 23.46 2.85 10.54
N GLU A 5 24.16 1.80 10.11
CA GLU A 5 25.41 1.95 9.38
C GLU A 5 25.21 2.62 8.02
N LEU A 6 24.23 2.17 7.24
CA LEU A 6 23.98 2.64 5.89
C LEU A 6 23.50 4.10 5.88
N TYR A 7 22.48 4.41 6.67
CA TYR A 7 21.87 5.75 6.67
C TYR A 7 22.78 6.80 7.27
N SER A 8 23.57 6.46 8.32
CA SER A 8 24.56 7.39 8.86
C SER A 8 25.68 7.78 7.87
N LYS A 9 25.96 6.92 6.88
CA LYS A 9 26.95 7.23 5.82
C LYS A 9 26.36 8.08 4.69
N LEU A 10 25.05 8.00 4.45
CA LEU A 10 24.41 8.59 3.28
C LEU A 10 23.75 9.94 3.58
N PHE A 11 23.27 10.16 4.80
CA PHE A 11 22.54 11.36 5.16
C PHE A 11 23.35 12.26 6.11
N LYS A 12 23.16 13.58 5.95
CA LYS A 12 23.82 14.58 6.78
C LYS A 12 23.41 14.51 8.25
N GLU A 13 22.12 14.25 8.48
CA GLU A 13 21.53 14.14 9.81
C GLU A 13 20.52 12.99 9.81
N VAL A 14 20.61 12.10 10.78
CA VAL A 14 19.72 10.96 10.97
C VAL A 14 19.37 10.82 12.46
N THR A 15 18.11 10.60 12.73
CA THR A 15 17.62 10.18 14.05
C THR A 15 17.03 8.80 13.94
N PHE A 16 17.53 7.86 14.73
CA PHE A 16 17.05 6.49 14.78
C PHE A 16 16.04 6.31 15.91
N LEU A 17 14.88 5.75 15.58
CA LEU A 17 13.79 5.45 16.50
C LEU A 17 13.59 3.93 16.52
N ASN A 18 13.52 3.30 17.69
CA ASN A 18 13.28 1.85 17.83
C ASN A 18 14.21 0.97 17.00
N CYS A 19 15.47 1.38 16.80
CA CYS A 19 16.42 0.67 15.95
C CYS A 19 17.37 -0.26 16.72
N ASP A 20 17.08 -0.55 17.98
CA ASP A 20 17.74 -1.61 18.74
C ASP A 20 16.88 -2.87 18.63
N SER A 21 17.49 -3.98 18.19
CA SER A 21 16.78 -5.23 17.93
C SER A 21 16.25 -5.83 19.24
N ASP A 22 14.94 -5.95 19.34
CA ASP A 22 14.25 -6.64 20.43
C ASP A 22 13.07 -7.42 19.84
N GLY A 23 13.20 -8.74 19.77
CA GLY A 23 12.18 -9.62 19.17
C GLY A 23 10.86 -9.70 19.95
N SER A 24 10.77 -9.06 21.12
CA SER A 24 9.51 -8.92 21.87
C SER A 24 8.64 -7.74 21.38
N PHE A 25 9.21 -6.83 20.57
CA PHE A 25 8.55 -5.62 20.07
C PHE A 25 7.82 -4.82 21.16
N PRO A 26 8.52 -4.38 22.24
CA PRO A 26 7.88 -3.90 23.47
C PRO A 26 7.08 -2.61 23.30
N ILE A 27 7.28 -1.86 22.20
CA ILE A 27 6.64 -0.58 21.97
C ILE A 27 5.37 -0.75 21.14
N HIS A 28 5.47 -1.47 20.01
CA HIS A 28 4.36 -1.83 19.13
C HIS A 28 4.81 -2.88 18.11
N ASN A 29 3.85 -3.57 17.47
CA ASN A 29 4.15 -4.40 16.32
C ASN A 29 4.72 -3.51 15.19
N PRO A 30 5.86 -3.85 14.57
CA PRO A 30 6.53 -3.00 13.59
C PRO A 30 5.86 -3.08 12.21
N ASP A 31 4.62 -2.60 12.10
CA ASP A 31 3.87 -2.47 10.85
C ASP A 31 3.88 -0.99 10.41
N PRO A 32 4.62 -0.63 9.33
CA PRO A 32 4.70 0.74 8.86
C PRO A 32 3.42 1.22 8.13
N ASN A 33 2.45 0.34 7.92
CA ASN A 33 1.15 0.69 7.34
C ASN A 33 0.10 1.05 8.42
N ASP A 34 0.40 0.84 9.70
CA ASP A 34 -0.44 1.28 10.81
C ASP A 34 -0.07 2.71 11.22
N GLU A 35 -0.98 3.65 11.01
CA GLU A 35 -0.84 5.06 11.39
C GLU A 35 -0.48 5.28 12.87
N ASN A 36 -0.90 4.37 13.75
CA ASN A 36 -0.58 4.46 15.17
C ASN A 36 0.91 4.23 15.43
N ASN A 37 1.53 3.34 14.67
CA ASN A 37 2.95 3.02 14.77
C ASN A 37 3.84 4.16 14.28
N LEU A 38 3.32 4.99 13.38
CA LEU A 38 4.03 6.14 12.82
C LEU A 38 3.90 7.43 13.65
N LYS A 39 3.09 7.47 14.71
CA LYS A 39 2.83 8.70 15.50
C LYS A 39 4.12 9.33 16.04
N TRP A 40 5.03 8.53 16.57
CA TRP A 40 6.30 9.03 17.09
C TRP A 40 7.18 9.56 15.95
N LEU A 41 7.33 8.80 14.87
CA LEU A 41 8.07 9.24 13.69
C LEU A 41 7.53 10.58 13.15
N LYS A 42 6.22 10.72 12.99
CA LYS A 42 5.54 11.96 12.57
C LYS A 42 5.86 13.15 13.50
N SER A 43 5.83 12.89 14.81
CA SER A 43 6.16 13.93 15.80
C SER A 43 7.61 14.39 15.66
N VAL A 44 8.55 13.47 15.56
CA VAL A 44 9.98 13.79 15.42
C VAL A 44 10.26 14.53 14.12
N VAL A 45 9.70 14.06 13.00
CA VAL A 45 9.86 14.75 11.69
C VAL A 45 9.43 16.20 11.78
N ARG A 46 8.24 16.47 12.34
CA ARG A 46 7.72 17.85 12.48
C ARG A 46 8.51 18.71 13.44
N THR A 47 8.81 18.19 14.63
CA THR A 47 9.44 19.00 15.71
C THR A 47 10.91 19.29 15.44
N ARG A 48 11.58 18.45 14.69
CA ARG A 48 12.99 18.61 14.31
C ARG A 48 13.19 19.08 12.86
N ASN A 49 12.10 19.36 12.12
CA ASN A 49 12.10 19.82 10.74
C ASN A 49 12.90 18.89 9.79
N PHE A 50 12.74 17.58 9.94
CA PHE A 50 13.34 16.64 9.00
C PHE A 50 12.64 16.68 7.64
N ASP A 51 13.39 16.42 6.57
CA ASP A 51 12.87 16.39 5.21
C ASP A 51 12.02 15.16 4.95
N LEU A 52 12.27 14.05 5.66
CA LEU A 52 11.65 12.76 5.43
C LEU A 52 11.68 11.90 6.70
N GLY A 53 10.62 11.16 6.94
CA GLY A 53 10.56 10.06 7.90
C GLY A 53 10.41 8.73 7.16
N ILE A 54 11.20 7.73 7.54
CA ILE A 54 11.17 6.39 6.95
C ILE A 54 10.89 5.39 8.07
N GLY A 55 9.76 4.69 7.98
CA GLY A 55 9.40 3.56 8.82
C GLY A 55 9.65 2.25 8.08
N ILE A 56 10.20 1.27 8.75
CA ILE A 56 10.42 -0.09 8.23
C ILE A 56 9.88 -1.11 9.23
N ASP A 57 9.55 -2.29 8.78
CA ASP A 57 9.13 -3.38 9.65
C ASP A 57 10.31 -4.20 10.21
N GLY A 58 10.01 -5.34 10.84
CA GLY A 58 10.99 -6.10 11.61
C GLY A 58 12.06 -6.79 10.78
N ASP A 59 11.73 -7.26 9.61
CA ASP A 59 12.65 -7.89 8.63
C ASP A 59 13.04 -6.96 7.47
N ALA A 60 12.51 -5.72 7.50
CA ALA A 60 12.87 -4.62 6.61
C ALA A 60 12.45 -4.82 5.14
N ASP A 61 11.45 -5.63 4.87
CA ASP A 61 10.89 -5.85 3.54
C ASP A 61 9.76 -4.86 3.19
N ARG A 62 9.22 -4.12 4.19
CA ARG A 62 8.17 -3.10 4.02
C ARG A 62 8.64 -1.71 4.42
N VAL A 63 8.07 -0.70 3.75
CA VAL A 63 8.36 0.72 4.00
C VAL A 63 7.09 1.54 4.20
N GLY A 64 7.14 2.47 5.15
CA GLY A 64 6.20 3.58 5.30
C GLY A 64 6.94 4.91 5.23
N ILE A 65 6.38 5.88 4.55
CA ILE A 65 6.99 7.21 4.34
C ILE A 65 6.15 8.29 5.03
N VAL A 66 6.83 9.14 5.77
CA VAL A 66 6.27 10.33 6.40
C VAL A 66 6.91 11.57 5.79
N THR A 67 6.11 12.49 5.29
CA THR A 67 6.56 13.72 4.67
C THR A 67 7.10 14.72 5.70
N ASN A 68 7.75 15.77 5.23
CA ASN A 68 8.29 16.86 6.05
C ASN A 68 7.24 17.57 6.94
N THR A 69 5.95 17.49 6.63
CA THR A 69 4.87 18.02 7.47
C THR A 69 4.25 16.98 8.40
N GLY A 70 4.71 15.73 8.34
CA GLY A 70 4.18 14.62 9.14
C GLY A 70 2.97 13.93 8.52
N THR A 71 2.71 14.13 7.22
CA THR A 71 1.70 13.39 6.47
C THR A 71 2.26 12.01 6.08
N THR A 72 1.50 10.94 6.26
CA THR A 72 1.89 9.62 5.74
C THR A 72 1.56 9.55 4.25
N ILE A 73 2.51 9.08 3.46
CA ILE A 73 2.25 8.67 2.08
C ILE A 73 1.69 7.25 2.12
N GLY A 74 0.51 7.03 1.55
CA GLY A 74 -0.02 5.69 1.38
C GLY A 74 0.97 4.81 0.62
N THR A 75 1.23 3.61 1.12
CA THR A 75 2.28 2.74 0.57
C THR A 75 2.00 2.35 -0.88
N ASP A 76 0.74 2.22 -1.25
CA ASP A 76 0.33 2.05 -2.65
C ASP A 76 0.66 3.28 -3.51
N LEU A 77 0.52 4.51 -2.99
CA LEU A 77 0.89 5.71 -3.73
C LEU A 77 2.40 5.81 -3.99
N LEU A 78 3.24 5.19 -3.13
CA LEU A 78 4.68 5.10 -3.40
C LEU A 78 4.98 4.37 -4.70
N ILE A 79 4.20 3.34 -5.05
CA ILE A 79 4.32 2.64 -6.34
C ILE A 79 4.15 3.65 -7.49
N GLY A 80 3.12 4.50 -7.41
CA GLY A 80 2.87 5.56 -8.40
C GLY A 80 3.98 6.60 -8.44
N ILE A 81 4.49 7.03 -7.29
CA ILE A 81 5.60 7.99 -7.19
C ILE A 81 6.84 7.45 -7.90
N PHE A 82 7.18 6.18 -7.69
CA PHE A 82 8.32 5.55 -8.39
C PHE A 82 8.03 5.30 -9.87
N ALA A 83 6.79 4.92 -10.21
CA ALA A 83 6.38 4.75 -11.60
C ALA A 83 6.49 6.05 -12.40
N ARG A 84 6.16 7.21 -11.81
CA ARG A 84 6.34 8.55 -12.43
C ARG A 84 7.81 8.84 -12.80
N GLU A 85 8.75 8.25 -12.08
CA GLU A 85 10.18 8.37 -12.41
C GLU A 85 10.65 7.37 -13.48
N ILE A 86 10.16 6.14 -13.41
CA ILE A 86 10.64 4.99 -14.19
C ILE A 86 9.96 4.95 -15.56
N ILE A 87 8.64 4.99 -15.61
CA ILE A 87 7.83 4.71 -16.81
C ILE A 87 8.10 5.66 -17.99
N PRO A 88 8.30 6.98 -17.79
CA PRO A 88 8.62 7.87 -18.91
C PRO A 88 9.95 7.58 -19.62
N LYS A 89 10.86 6.85 -18.97
CA LYS A 89 12.24 6.59 -19.45
C LYS A 89 12.40 5.20 -20.08
N THR A 90 11.31 4.46 -20.29
CA THR A 90 11.36 3.07 -20.77
C THR A 90 10.18 2.73 -21.65
N ASP A 91 10.32 1.70 -22.49
CA ASP A 91 9.22 1.12 -23.25
C ASP A 91 8.43 0.07 -22.44
N LYS A 92 8.95 -0.35 -21.29
CA LYS A 92 8.27 -1.26 -20.36
C LYS A 92 7.26 -0.48 -19.54
N LYS A 93 5.97 -0.60 -19.88
CA LYS A 93 4.89 0.22 -19.31
C LYS A 93 4.09 -0.46 -18.20
N LYS A 94 4.29 -1.77 -17.97
CA LYS A 94 3.54 -2.53 -16.97
C LYS A 94 3.98 -2.14 -15.55
N VAL A 95 3.00 -2.02 -14.66
CA VAL A 95 3.19 -1.79 -13.21
C VAL A 95 2.26 -2.74 -12.47
N ILE A 96 2.83 -3.55 -11.56
CA ILE A 96 2.07 -4.55 -10.83
C ILE A 96 1.59 -3.98 -9.51
N LEU A 97 0.32 -4.20 -9.18
CA LEU A 97 -0.32 -3.75 -7.94
C LEU A 97 -1.31 -4.79 -7.41
N ASP A 98 -1.50 -4.82 -6.10
CA ASP A 98 -2.49 -5.72 -5.50
C ASP A 98 -3.91 -5.14 -5.51
N VAL A 99 -4.89 -6.02 -5.29
CA VAL A 99 -6.33 -5.66 -5.27
C VAL A 99 -6.70 -4.65 -4.18
N LYS A 100 -5.84 -4.39 -3.20
CA LYS A 100 -6.07 -3.42 -2.12
C LYS A 100 -5.69 -1.99 -2.50
N CYS A 101 -4.90 -1.80 -3.56
CA CYS A 101 -4.41 -0.49 -3.97
C CYS A 101 -5.54 0.48 -4.34
N SER A 102 -5.31 1.77 -4.08
CA SER A 102 -6.24 2.86 -4.31
C SER A 102 -6.53 3.07 -5.80
N CYS A 103 -7.74 3.54 -6.10
CA CYS A 103 -8.09 4.06 -7.44
C CYS A 103 -7.19 5.25 -7.83
N ALA A 104 -6.75 6.05 -6.87
CA ALA A 104 -5.81 7.16 -7.11
C ALA A 104 -4.51 6.69 -7.77
N LEU A 105 -3.97 5.53 -7.35
CA LEU A 105 -2.80 4.92 -7.97
C LEU A 105 -3.10 4.50 -9.41
N GLU A 106 -4.21 3.80 -9.62
CA GLU A 106 -4.57 3.29 -10.95
C GLU A 106 -4.80 4.42 -11.96
N GLU A 107 -5.50 5.50 -11.54
CA GLU A 107 -5.69 6.72 -12.34
C GLU A 107 -4.35 7.37 -12.68
N ASP A 108 -3.46 7.50 -11.71
CA ASP A 108 -2.15 8.12 -11.90
C ASP A 108 -1.26 7.32 -12.87
N LEU A 109 -1.24 6.01 -12.71
CA LEU A 109 -0.50 5.12 -13.61
C LEU A 109 -0.99 5.26 -15.05
N LYS A 110 -2.30 5.26 -15.28
CA LYS A 110 -2.89 5.49 -16.62
C LYS A 110 -2.52 6.87 -17.18
N ARG A 111 -2.53 7.91 -16.33
CA ARG A 111 -2.17 9.28 -16.72
C ARG A 111 -0.73 9.43 -17.20
N ILE A 112 0.21 8.66 -16.63
CA ILE A 112 1.62 8.67 -17.05
C ILE A 112 1.91 7.68 -18.19
N GLY A 113 0.88 7.05 -18.76
CA GLY A 113 1.02 6.07 -19.84
C GLY A 113 1.51 4.69 -19.41
N ALA A 114 1.40 4.39 -18.11
CA ALA A 114 1.63 3.04 -17.59
C ALA A 114 0.41 2.13 -17.80
N VAL A 115 0.63 0.82 -17.78
CA VAL A 115 -0.37 -0.22 -17.84
C VAL A 115 -0.45 -0.91 -16.49
N PRO A 116 -1.40 -0.54 -15.60
CA PRO A 116 -1.57 -1.19 -14.32
C PRO A 116 -2.07 -2.62 -14.49
N ILE A 117 -1.42 -3.58 -13.86
CA ILE A 117 -1.82 -4.98 -13.77
C ILE A 117 -2.14 -5.29 -12.32
N MET A 118 -3.44 -5.40 -12.03
CA MET A 118 -3.93 -5.69 -10.68
C MET A 118 -4.01 -7.19 -10.46
N VAL A 119 -3.37 -7.66 -9.38
CA VAL A 119 -3.25 -9.08 -9.06
C VAL A 119 -3.69 -9.38 -7.62
N LYS A 120 -3.79 -10.66 -7.27
CA LYS A 120 -4.09 -11.09 -5.89
C LYS A 120 -2.98 -10.65 -4.93
N ASN A 121 -3.35 -10.43 -3.67
CA ASN A 121 -2.42 -10.09 -2.60
C ASN A 121 -1.45 -11.23 -2.26
N GLY A 122 -0.21 -10.90 -1.95
CA GLY A 122 0.86 -11.79 -1.51
C GLY A 122 2.21 -11.42 -2.13
N SER A 123 3.19 -11.03 -1.29
CA SER A 123 4.47 -10.47 -1.72
C SER A 123 5.20 -11.38 -2.72
N ALA A 124 5.40 -12.65 -2.39
CA ALA A 124 6.05 -13.61 -3.29
C ALA A 124 5.32 -13.79 -4.64
N TYR A 125 3.98 -13.66 -4.66
CA TYR A 125 3.23 -13.74 -5.90
C TYR A 125 3.40 -12.49 -6.75
N ILE A 126 3.37 -11.32 -6.13
CA ILE A 126 3.58 -10.03 -6.83
C ILE A 126 5.00 -9.93 -7.35
N GLU A 127 5.99 -10.38 -6.59
CA GLU A 127 7.37 -10.50 -7.05
C GLU A 127 7.47 -11.34 -8.33
N SER A 128 6.90 -12.57 -8.29
CA SER A 128 6.88 -13.45 -9.47
C SER A 128 6.21 -12.79 -10.67
N VAL A 129 5.01 -12.22 -10.50
CA VAL A 129 4.31 -11.55 -11.61
C VAL A 129 5.07 -10.32 -12.10
N THR A 130 5.72 -9.55 -11.21
CA THR A 130 6.57 -8.40 -11.60
C THR A 130 7.71 -8.85 -12.50
N HIS A 131 8.25 -10.05 -12.24
CA HIS A 131 9.28 -10.66 -13.08
C HIS A 131 8.72 -11.19 -14.40
N ASP A 132 7.65 -11.98 -14.34
CA ASP A 132 7.05 -12.65 -15.49
C ASP A 132 6.48 -11.66 -16.52
N GLU A 133 5.89 -10.56 -16.06
CA GLU A 133 5.36 -9.48 -16.89
C GLU A 133 6.42 -8.47 -17.34
N ASP A 134 7.69 -8.72 -16.99
CA ASP A 134 8.82 -7.82 -17.25
C ASP A 134 8.57 -6.38 -16.80
N ALA A 135 7.82 -6.21 -15.71
CA ALA A 135 7.56 -4.90 -15.11
C ALA A 135 8.81 -4.40 -14.37
N LEU A 136 9.04 -3.09 -14.37
CA LEU A 136 10.19 -2.47 -13.70
C LEU A 136 9.91 -2.04 -12.26
N VAL A 137 8.64 -1.94 -11.89
CA VAL A 137 8.18 -1.65 -10.54
C VAL A 137 6.84 -2.33 -10.29
N GLY A 138 6.67 -2.80 -9.07
CA GLY A 138 5.42 -3.33 -8.56
C GLY A 138 5.34 -3.16 -7.05
N GLY A 139 4.21 -3.47 -6.44
CA GLY A 139 4.10 -3.44 -4.98
C GLY A 139 2.71 -3.74 -4.45
N GLU A 140 2.65 -3.72 -3.13
CA GLU A 140 1.44 -3.97 -2.35
C GLU A 140 1.03 -2.75 -1.52
N PHE A 141 -0.26 -2.71 -1.21
CA PHE A 141 -0.81 -1.80 -0.20
C PHE A 141 -0.12 -1.94 1.17
N SER A 142 0.38 -3.12 1.50
CA SER A 142 1.07 -3.42 2.77
C SER A 142 2.47 -2.81 2.91
N GLY A 143 3.06 -2.28 1.84
CA GLY A 143 4.37 -1.61 1.89
C GLY A 143 5.52 -2.36 1.22
N HIS A 144 5.29 -3.57 0.71
CA HIS A 144 6.24 -4.26 -0.14
C HIS A 144 6.36 -3.54 -1.49
N ILE A 145 7.57 -3.17 -1.90
CA ILE A 145 7.81 -2.53 -3.18
C ILE A 145 8.96 -3.24 -3.89
N PHE A 146 8.68 -3.68 -5.11
CA PHE A 146 9.57 -4.48 -5.94
C PHE A 146 10.16 -3.60 -7.04
N PHE A 147 11.47 -3.43 -7.04
CA PHE A 147 12.19 -2.68 -8.06
C PHE A 147 13.01 -3.61 -8.95
N ARG A 148 12.70 -3.66 -10.25
CA ARG A 148 13.57 -4.23 -11.27
C ARG A 148 14.32 -3.14 -12.06
N ALA A 149 13.89 -1.89 -11.92
CA ALA A 149 14.65 -0.74 -12.38
C ALA A 149 15.79 -0.45 -11.42
N LYS A 150 17.02 -0.74 -11.80
CA LYS A 150 18.26 -0.49 -11.02
C LYS A 150 18.36 -1.31 -9.72
N TYR A 151 17.60 -2.41 -9.59
CA TYR A 151 17.66 -3.32 -8.45
C TYR A 151 17.31 -4.76 -8.86
N TYR A 152 17.36 -5.68 -7.92
CA TYR A 152 17.28 -7.13 -8.16
C TYR A 152 15.86 -7.66 -8.34
N GLY A 153 14.82 -6.92 -7.90
CA GLY A 153 13.43 -7.28 -8.11
C GLY A 153 12.70 -7.85 -6.91
N TYR A 154 13.38 -8.08 -5.78
CA TYR A 154 12.73 -8.42 -4.52
C TYR A 154 12.32 -7.17 -3.74
N ASP A 155 11.46 -7.33 -2.72
CA ASP A 155 11.06 -6.28 -1.80
C ASP A 155 12.18 -5.92 -0.83
N ASP A 156 12.41 -4.63 -0.69
CA ASP A 156 13.44 -4.09 0.20
C ASP A 156 13.00 -2.71 0.69
N GLY A 157 12.52 -2.66 1.94
CA GLY A 157 12.04 -1.42 2.57
C GLY A 157 13.15 -0.39 2.76
N LEU A 158 14.40 -0.83 2.98
CA LEU A 158 15.56 0.07 3.08
C LEU A 158 15.85 0.73 1.75
N TYR A 159 15.89 -0.08 0.69
CA TYR A 159 16.10 0.43 -0.66
C TYR A 159 14.98 1.38 -1.08
N ALA A 160 13.71 1.04 -0.82
CA ALA A 160 12.58 1.90 -1.13
C ALA A 160 12.64 3.25 -0.37
N GLY A 161 13.05 3.24 0.89
CA GLY A 161 13.33 4.45 1.67
C GLY A 161 14.43 5.32 1.05
N LEU A 162 15.56 4.71 0.66
CA LEU A 162 16.67 5.40 -0.02
C LEU A 162 16.26 5.96 -1.39
N ARG A 163 15.46 5.22 -2.16
CA ARG A 163 14.91 5.68 -3.44
C ARG A 163 14.01 6.90 -3.29
N THR A 164 13.23 6.95 -2.19
CA THR A 164 12.41 8.12 -1.87
C THR A 164 13.30 9.35 -1.60
N ALA A 165 14.34 9.20 -0.79
CA ALA A 165 15.27 10.28 -0.50
C ALA A 165 16.04 10.74 -1.76
N GLU A 166 16.54 9.81 -2.58
CA GLU A 166 17.19 10.10 -3.87
C GLU A 166 16.25 10.91 -4.79
N LEU A 167 14.98 10.54 -4.84
CA LEU A 167 13.98 11.24 -5.66
C LEU A 167 13.80 12.70 -5.22
N LEU A 168 13.71 12.94 -3.90
CA LEU A 168 13.62 14.30 -3.35
C LEU A 168 14.83 15.14 -3.69
N MET A 169 16.02 14.57 -3.51
CA MET A 169 17.29 15.26 -3.83
C MET A 169 17.39 15.60 -5.32
N ASN A 170 17.09 14.64 -6.19
CA ASN A 170 17.22 14.83 -7.64
C ASN A 170 16.21 15.85 -8.19
N LYS A 171 15.04 15.93 -7.59
CA LYS A 171 13.99 16.90 -7.99
C LYS A 171 14.09 18.24 -7.28
N GLY A 172 14.80 18.33 -6.17
CA GLY A 172 14.89 19.54 -5.34
C GLY A 172 13.53 19.93 -4.75
N ILE A 173 12.67 18.95 -4.40
CA ILE A 173 11.32 19.18 -3.87
C ILE A 173 11.20 18.69 -2.42
N LYS A 174 10.20 19.19 -1.71
CA LYS A 174 9.82 18.67 -0.39
C LYS A 174 9.02 17.37 -0.53
N ALA A 175 9.03 16.54 0.52
CA ALA A 175 8.34 15.25 0.51
C ALA A 175 6.82 15.38 0.32
N ASP A 176 6.17 16.43 0.80
CA ASP A 176 4.75 16.69 0.55
C ASP A 176 4.40 16.79 -0.94
N ASN A 177 5.30 17.34 -1.76
CA ASN A 177 5.08 17.49 -3.20
C ASN A 177 5.06 16.15 -3.96
N LEU A 178 5.49 15.06 -3.33
CA LEU A 178 5.35 13.72 -3.92
C LEU A 178 3.88 13.33 -4.10
N LEU A 179 2.97 13.88 -3.28
CA LEU A 179 1.53 13.63 -3.34
C LEU A 179 0.80 14.51 -4.39
N ASP A 180 1.49 15.51 -4.98
CA ASP A 180 0.88 16.39 -5.97
C ASP A 180 0.38 15.61 -7.19
N GLY A 181 -0.84 15.93 -7.61
CA GLY A 181 -1.49 15.35 -8.78
C GLY A 181 -2.17 14.00 -8.56
N PHE A 182 -2.08 13.39 -7.38
CA PHE A 182 -2.95 12.25 -7.06
C PHE A 182 -4.37 12.73 -6.78
N THR A 183 -5.34 11.98 -7.31
CA THR A 183 -6.74 12.18 -6.97
C THR A 183 -6.98 11.88 -5.49
N LYS A 184 -7.72 12.74 -4.81
CA LYS A 184 -8.08 12.52 -3.41
C LYS A 184 -9.29 11.61 -3.29
N TYR A 185 -9.13 10.57 -2.51
CA TYR A 185 -10.18 9.66 -2.09
C TYR A 185 -10.26 9.62 -0.57
N VAL A 186 -11.42 9.32 -0.04
CA VAL A 186 -11.59 8.87 1.36
C VAL A 186 -11.63 7.36 1.37
N SER A 187 -10.94 6.72 2.30
CA SER A 187 -10.86 5.27 2.38
C SER A 187 -10.92 4.78 3.82
N THR A 188 -11.42 3.57 4.02
CA THR A 188 -11.28 2.89 5.31
C THR A 188 -9.85 2.37 5.46
N PRO A 189 -9.34 2.21 6.68
CA PRO A 189 -8.25 1.26 6.92
C PRO A 189 -8.71 -0.15 6.50
N GLU A 190 -7.79 -1.12 6.48
CA GLU A 190 -8.17 -2.52 6.31
C GLU A 190 -9.01 -2.98 7.50
N ILE A 191 -10.27 -3.33 7.25
CA ILE A 191 -11.21 -3.86 8.24
C ILE A 191 -11.01 -5.38 8.28
N ARG A 192 -10.88 -5.94 9.48
CA ARG A 192 -10.68 -7.38 9.70
C ARG A 192 -11.83 -7.93 10.53
N LEU A 193 -12.58 -8.88 9.97
CA LEU A 193 -13.67 -9.56 10.64
C LEU A 193 -13.30 -11.02 10.89
N ASN A 194 -13.39 -11.45 12.13
CA ASN A 194 -13.16 -12.86 12.47
C ASN A 194 -14.22 -13.73 11.80
N ALA A 195 -13.77 -14.72 11.06
CA ALA A 195 -14.62 -15.71 10.42
C ALA A 195 -13.85 -17.04 10.34
N PRO A 196 -14.44 -18.16 10.78
CA PRO A 196 -13.84 -19.47 10.67
C PRO A 196 -13.48 -19.81 9.22
N ASP A 197 -12.43 -20.63 9.03
CA ASP A 197 -11.89 -20.92 7.70
C ASP A 197 -12.89 -21.61 6.75
N ASP A 198 -13.82 -22.38 7.28
CA ASP A 198 -14.92 -22.99 6.53
C ASP A 198 -15.96 -21.96 6.09
N LYS A 199 -16.32 -21.01 6.95
CA LYS A 199 -17.31 -19.97 6.67
C LYS A 199 -16.76 -18.79 5.83
N LYS A 200 -15.51 -18.37 6.05
CA LYS A 200 -14.98 -17.17 5.38
C LYS A 200 -15.05 -17.24 3.86
N ARG A 201 -14.82 -18.45 3.28
CA ARG A 201 -14.89 -18.64 1.83
C ARG A 201 -16.33 -18.57 1.33
N GLU A 202 -17.26 -19.18 2.05
CA GLU A 202 -18.69 -19.17 1.69
C GLU A 202 -19.24 -17.72 1.70
N ILE A 203 -18.88 -16.93 2.73
CA ILE A 203 -19.31 -15.55 2.86
C ILE A 203 -18.78 -14.70 1.70
N VAL A 204 -17.47 -14.82 1.39
CA VAL A 204 -16.88 -14.08 0.28
C VAL A 204 -17.49 -14.46 -1.07
N GLU A 205 -17.80 -15.75 -1.30
CA GLU A 205 -18.49 -16.19 -2.52
C GLU A 205 -19.95 -15.67 -2.58
N LYS A 206 -20.66 -15.53 -1.47
CA LYS A 206 -21.99 -14.89 -1.43
C LYS A 206 -21.93 -13.40 -1.78
N VAL A 207 -20.92 -12.68 -1.25
CA VAL A 207 -20.70 -11.27 -1.60
C VAL A 207 -20.35 -11.14 -3.09
N LYS A 208 -19.49 -12.00 -3.59
CA LYS A 208 -19.13 -12.04 -5.01
C LYS A 208 -20.35 -12.30 -5.90
N LYS A 209 -21.16 -13.28 -5.55
CA LYS A 209 -22.41 -13.56 -6.28
C LYS A 209 -23.34 -12.35 -6.26
N TYR A 210 -23.54 -11.73 -5.10
CA TYR A 210 -24.34 -10.51 -4.98
C TYR A 210 -23.87 -9.40 -5.94
N ALA A 211 -22.56 -9.15 -5.98
CA ALA A 211 -22.00 -8.12 -6.85
C ALA A 211 -22.17 -8.45 -8.35
N LEU A 212 -21.99 -9.71 -8.72
CA LEU A 212 -22.20 -10.18 -10.09
C LEU A 212 -23.68 -10.13 -10.51
N ASP A 213 -24.62 -10.53 -9.64
CA ASP A 213 -26.06 -10.47 -9.88
C ASP A 213 -26.55 -9.00 -10.06
N LYS A 214 -25.83 -8.04 -9.47
CA LYS A 214 -26.04 -6.60 -9.66
C LYS A 214 -25.39 -6.05 -10.93
N ASN A 215 -24.70 -6.87 -11.71
CA ASN A 215 -23.89 -6.46 -12.87
C ASN A 215 -22.84 -5.40 -12.55
N TYR A 216 -22.26 -5.42 -11.34
CA TYR A 216 -21.18 -4.52 -10.98
C TYR A 216 -19.88 -4.91 -11.72
N ASN A 217 -19.02 -3.91 -11.97
CA ASN A 217 -17.69 -4.15 -12.55
C ASN A 217 -16.76 -4.77 -11.50
N CYS A 218 -16.55 -6.09 -11.57
CA CYS A 218 -15.84 -6.87 -10.56
C CYS A 218 -14.48 -7.37 -11.06
N ASN A 219 -13.45 -7.19 -10.23
CA ASN A 219 -12.23 -7.98 -10.29
C ASN A 219 -12.34 -9.12 -9.25
N THR A 220 -12.21 -10.36 -9.69
CA THR A 220 -12.38 -11.56 -8.85
C THR A 220 -11.08 -12.35 -8.68
N SER A 221 -9.92 -11.73 -8.88
CA SER A 221 -8.61 -12.38 -8.73
C SER A 221 -8.27 -12.73 -7.28
N ASP A 222 -8.86 -11.99 -6.31
CA ASP A 222 -8.70 -12.24 -4.87
C ASP A 222 -9.97 -11.83 -4.12
N GLY A 223 -10.89 -12.76 -3.91
CA GLY A 223 -12.23 -12.47 -3.43
C GLY A 223 -13.05 -11.71 -4.46
N VAL A 224 -13.57 -10.54 -4.08
CA VAL A 224 -14.26 -9.63 -4.99
C VAL A 224 -13.90 -8.18 -4.71
N ARG A 225 -13.38 -7.49 -5.71
CA ARG A 225 -13.24 -6.04 -5.75
C ARG A 225 -14.25 -5.49 -6.75
N VAL A 226 -15.22 -4.75 -6.25
CA VAL A 226 -16.22 -4.04 -7.06
C VAL A 226 -15.68 -2.65 -7.36
N ASN A 227 -15.46 -2.34 -8.64
CA ASN A 227 -14.95 -1.05 -9.06
C ASN A 227 -16.13 -0.15 -9.45
N TYR A 228 -16.24 0.99 -8.79
CA TYR A 228 -17.18 2.06 -9.11
C TYR A 228 -16.45 3.18 -9.85
N THR A 229 -17.19 4.12 -10.42
CA THR A 229 -16.59 5.31 -11.06
C THR A 229 -15.93 6.26 -10.05
N ASP A 230 -16.25 6.11 -8.79
CA ASP A 230 -15.87 6.99 -7.69
C ASP A 230 -15.18 6.25 -6.53
N GLY A 231 -14.63 5.04 -6.76
CA GLY A 231 -13.91 4.25 -5.77
C GLY A 231 -14.13 2.75 -5.91
N PHE A 232 -13.99 2.00 -4.82
CA PHE A 232 -14.18 0.55 -4.81
C PHE A 232 -14.72 0.01 -3.48
N ALA A 233 -15.21 -1.24 -3.52
CA ALA A 233 -15.43 -2.10 -2.36
C ALA A 233 -14.66 -3.40 -2.56
N LEU A 234 -13.87 -3.80 -1.57
CA LEU A 234 -13.11 -5.05 -1.58
C LEU A 234 -13.54 -5.92 -0.41
N VAL A 235 -13.83 -7.18 -0.71
CA VAL A 235 -14.10 -8.23 0.28
C VAL A 235 -13.32 -9.49 -0.12
N ARG A 236 -12.44 -9.97 0.75
CA ARG A 236 -11.57 -11.12 0.46
C ARG A 236 -11.30 -11.96 1.71
N CYS A 237 -10.90 -13.21 1.50
CA CYS A 237 -10.39 -14.04 2.59
C CYS A 237 -8.97 -13.60 2.96
N SER A 238 -8.66 -13.56 4.26
CA SER A 238 -7.29 -13.43 4.72
C SER A 238 -6.49 -14.69 4.38
N ASN A 239 -5.24 -14.51 3.93
CA ASN A 239 -4.30 -15.61 3.69
C ASN A 239 -3.61 -16.08 4.98
N THR A 240 -3.58 -15.22 6.02
CA THR A 240 -2.76 -15.42 7.23
C THR A 240 -3.58 -15.76 8.47
N GLY A 241 -4.91 -15.80 8.38
CA GLY A 241 -5.75 -16.11 9.55
C GLY A 241 -7.22 -16.35 9.24
N PRO A 242 -8.00 -16.78 10.27
CA PRO A 242 -9.42 -17.06 10.16
C PRO A 242 -10.24 -15.76 10.15
N MET A 243 -10.09 -14.98 9.08
CA MET A 243 -10.76 -13.69 8.96
C MET A 243 -11.06 -13.33 7.51
N ILE A 244 -12.05 -12.47 7.34
CA ILE A 244 -12.36 -11.74 6.12
C ILE A 244 -11.76 -10.35 6.23
N THR A 245 -11.12 -9.86 5.18
CA THR A 245 -10.59 -8.51 5.11
C THR A 245 -11.38 -7.69 4.11
N LEU A 246 -11.68 -6.45 4.51
CA LEU A 246 -12.43 -5.50 3.69
C LEU A 246 -11.67 -4.18 3.60
N ARG A 247 -11.83 -3.51 2.46
CA ARG A 247 -11.40 -2.14 2.26
C ARG A 247 -12.39 -1.43 1.34
N PHE A 248 -12.71 -0.19 1.68
CA PHE A 248 -13.62 0.65 0.91
C PHE A 248 -12.94 1.97 0.58
N GLU A 249 -13.28 2.51 -0.59
CA GLU A 249 -12.79 3.79 -1.04
C GLU A 249 -13.90 4.52 -1.82
N ALA A 250 -14.00 5.85 -1.65
CA ALA A 250 -14.95 6.68 -2.36
C ALA A 250 -14.43 8.13 -2.50
N LYS A 251 -15.09 8.94 -3.35
CA LYS A 251 -14.78 10.37 -3.51
C LYS A 251 -15.23 11.20 -2.29
N ASP A 252 -16.21 10.75 -1.54
CA ASP A 252 -16.74 11.44 -0.37
C ASP A 252 -17.13 10.47 0.75
N GLN A 253 -17.27 11.03 1.95
CA GLN A 253 -17.52 10.26 3.17
C GLN A 253 -18.89 9.57 3.17
N ASN A 254 -19.93 10.22 2.69
CA ASN A 254 -21.28 9.66 2.69
C ASN A 254 -21.37 8.44 1.76
N THR A 255 -20.77 8.53 0.58
CA THR A 255 -20.67 7.40 -0.36
C THR A 255 -19.85 6.26 0.23
N LEU A 256 -18.73 6.57 0.92
CA LEU A 256 -17.91 5.58 1.60
C LEU A 256 -18.71 4.80 2.65
N GLU A 257 -19.42 5.50 3.53
CA GLU A 257 -20.23 4.91 4.61
C GLU A 257 -21.39 4.08 4.07
N SER A 258 -22.09 4.57 3.05
CA SER A 258 -23.16 3.84 2.37
C SER A 258 -22.67 2.54 1.76
N ARG A 259 -21.52 2.61 1.07
CA ARG A 259 -20.88 1.45 0.45
C ARG A 259 -20.41 0.44 1.48
N GLN A 260 -19.74 0.91 2.54
CA GLN A 260 -19.34 0.04 3.64
C GLN A 260 -20.54 -0.67 4.27
N LYS A 261 -21.60 0.07 4.54
CA LYS A 261 -22.83 -0.48 5.12
C LYS A 261 -23.46 -1.58 4.24
N GLU A 262 -23.56 -1.35 2.93
CA GLU A 262 -24.12 -2.32 1.97
C GLU A 262 -23.44 -3.70 2.10
N TYR A 263 -22.10 -3.73 2.11
CA TYR A 263 -21.37 -5.00 2.19
C TYR A 263 -21.31 -5.57 3.60
N MET A 264 -21.22 -4.72 4.63
CA MET A 264 -21.28 -5.16 6.03
C MET A 264 -22.61 -5.84 6.35
N ASP A 265 -23.74 -5.29 5.91
CA ASP A 265 -25.08 -5.87 6.14
C ASP A 265 -25.20 -7.31 5.56
N ILE A 266 -24.54 -7.58 4.42
CA ILE A 266 -24.49 -8.92 3.83
C ILE A 266 -23.63 -9.86 4.68
N ILE A 267 -22.43 -9.42 5.06
CA ILE A 267 -21.44 -10.25 5.77
C ILE A 267 -21.94 -10.57 7.19
N GLU A 268 -22.45 -9.58 7.91
CA GLU A 268 -22.93 -9.76 9.28
C GLU A 268 -24.14 -10.70 9.37
N LYS A 269 -24.97 -10.72 8.33
CA LYS A 269 -26.09 -11.66 8.23
C LYS A 269 -25.63 -13.11 8.13
N GLU A 270 -24.49 -13.33 7.49
CA GLU A 270 -23.92 -14.67 7.29
C GLU A 270 -23.02 -15.11 8.46
N LEU A 271 -22.51 -14.17 9.25
CA LEU A 271 -21.72 -14.47 10.44
C LEU A 271 -22.60 -14.87 11.65
N LYS A 272 -23.88 -14.51 11.66
CA LYS A 272 -24.86 -14.90 12.68
C LYS A 272 -25.34 -16.34 12.48
#